data_65c1bfbda88e70f72effca4f9b264d4f
#
_entry.id   65c1bfbda88e70f72effca4f9b264d4f
#
_cell.length_a   1.000
_cell.length_b   1.000
_cell.length_c   1.000
_cell.angle_alpha   90.00
_cell.angle_beta   90.00
_cell.angle_gamma   90.00
#
_symmetry.space_group_name_H-M   'P 1'
#
loop_
_entity.id
_entity.type
_entity.pdbx_description
1 polymer ?
#
loop_
_entity_poly.entity_id
_entity_poly.type
_entity_poly.pdbx_seq_one_letter_code
_entity_poly.pdbx_strand_id
1 'polypeptide(L)'
;MNALSXIKASFLSIFGKKLIELLFILSLLCXNSSLSKDVINFYTLKMSPQPFEILGPSHXLTLLIIVSIAFLFPRFINSKTDSSKIILAKILGFSAITLELIKPFIWHYAMDFPWARLIPIHMCNLSTIFIGVFLLTDRRIFFEVSFFWGIGGGINALVTPDVPLTFPDPQYILFFVGHGLLIVCIAYACIVLXNRPTLDSVKNGIYFSLAILPIVYIVNLTIGPPANYWYLATKPVGESLLNYFPDPPLHIPLLIVLGALVFYLIYSPYWIFDKIKQRDAE
;
A
#
# COMPACT_ATOMS: atom_id res chain seq x y z
N MET A 1 -36.14 3.33 -1.58
CA MET A 1 -34.94 2.92 -0.81
C MET A 1 -34.56 1.52 -1.29
N ASN A 2 -33.47 1.39 -2.02
CA ASN A 2 -33.11 0.16 -2.71
C ASN A 2 -32.56 -0.91 -1.75
N ALA A 3 -32.89 -2.17 -2.01
CA ALA A 3 -32.40 -3.34 -1.26
C ALA A 3 -30.86 -3.31 -1.10
N LEU A 4 -30.15 -2.74 -2.06
CA LEU A 4 -28.68 -2.58 -2.05
C LEU A 4 -28.22 -1.61 -0.94
N SER A 5 -28.98 -0.54 -0.67
CA SER A 5 -28.62 0.38 0.42
C SER A 5 -28.77 -0.24 1.81
N UNK A 6 -29.36 -1.05 1.79
CA UNK A 6 -29.61 -1.72 2.87
C UNK A 6 -28.65 -2.71 3.23
N ILE A 7 -28.44 -3.37 2.25
CA ILE A 7 -27.37 -4.37 2.42
C ILE A 7 -26.04 -3.66 2.79
N LYS A 8 -25.78 -2.49 2.21
CA LYS A 8 -24.62 -1.66 2.55
C LYS A 8 -24.63 -1.19 4.00
N ALA A 9 -25.74 -0.61 4.43
CA ALA A 9 -25.89 -0.17 5.83
C ALA A 9 -25.76 -1.38 6.77
N SER A 10 -26.26 -2.55 6.34
CA SER A 10 -26.10 -3.81 7.07
C SER A 10 -24.66 -4.29 7.12
N PHE A 11 -23.93 -4.25 5.99
CA PHE A 11 -22.56 -4.77 5.94
C PHE A 11 -21.61 -3.89 6.76
N LEU A 12 -21.70 -2.56 6.61
CA LEU A 12 -20.93 -1.60 7.42
C LEU A 12 -21.29 -1.70 8.90
N SER A 13 -22.60 -1.88 9.19
CA SER A 13 -23.11 -2.11 10.54
C SER A 13 -22.62 -3.46 11.10
N ILE A 14 -22.60 -4.52 10.28
CA ILE A 14 -22.17 -5.87 10.69
C ILE A 14 -20.66 -5.93 10.92
N PHE A 15 -19.85 -5.31 10.05
CA PHE A 15 -18.39 -5.30 10.21
C PHE A 15 -18.00 -4.47 11.44
N GLY A 16 -18.59 -3.29 11.58
CA GLY A 16 -18.43 -2.46 12.77
C GLY A 16 -18.96 -3.17 14.02
N LYS A 17 -20.13 -3.81 13.94
CA LYS A 17 -20.71 -4.58 15.06
C LYS A 17 -19.82 -5.77 15.46
N LYS A 18 -19.29 -6.53 14.50
CA LYS A 18 -18.43 -7.69 14.82
C LYS A 18 -17.10 -7.25 15.44
N LEU A 19 -16.53 -6.13 15.00
CA LEU A 19 -15.36 -5.55 15.64
C LEU A 19 -15.70 -5.08 17.05
N ILE A 20 -16.86 -4.42 17.22
CA ILE A 20 -17.38 -3.99 18.52
C ILE A 20 -17.67 -5.20 19.40
N GLU A 21 -18.25 -6.28 18.85
CA GLU A 21 -18.50 -7.54 19.58
C GLU A 21 -17.19 -8.20 20.03
N LEU A 22 -16.18 -8.20 19.17
CA LEU A 22 -14.85 -8.74 19.51
C LEU A 22 -14.20 -7.91 20.63
N LEU A 23 -14.26 -6.58 20.53
CA LEU A 23 -13.75 -5.67 21.56
C LEU A 23 -14.60 -5.75 22.85
N PHE A 24 -15.91 -5.97 22.70
CA PHE A 24 -16.82 -6.19 23.83
C PHE A 24 -16.52 -7.52 24.53
N ILE A 25 -16.29 -8.59 23.76
CA ILE A 25 -15.87 -9.90 24.30
C ILE A 25 -14.52 -9.77 25.01
N LEU A 26 -13.57 -9.04 24.41
CA LEU A 26 -12.27 -8.76 25.04
C LEU A 26 -12.43 -7.93 26.32
N SER A 27 -13.36 -6.97 26.34
CA SER A 27 -13.65 -6.16 27.54
C SER A 27 -14.38 -6.97 28.63
N LEU A 28 -15.25 -7.91 28.26
CA LEU A 28 -15.91 -8.84 29.19
C LEU A 28 -14.92 -9.82 29.81
N LEU A 29 -13.89 -10.19 29.08
CA LEU A 29 -12.81 -11.05 29.61
C LEU A 29 -11.93 -10.33 30.63
N CYS A 30 -12.02 -9.00 30.70
CA CYS A 30 -11.33 -8.21 31.72
C CYS A 30 -12.16 -7.91 32.99
N UNK A 31 -13.30 -8.24 32.98
CA UNK A 31 -14.15 -8.24 34.03
C UNK A 31 -14.46 -6.99 34.73
N ASN A 32 -14.30 -6.13 34.03
CA ASN A 32 -14.61 -4.86 34.68
C ASN A 32 -15.80 -4.19 33.98
N SER A 33 -16.98 -4.20 34.62
CA SER A 33 -18.24 -3.71 34.04
C SER A 33 -18.26 -2.19 33.77
N SER A 34 -17.44 -1.39 34.44
CA SER A 34 -17.32 0.04 34.15
C SER A 34 -16.51 0.29 32.90
N LEU A 35 -15.43 -0.46 32.69
CA LEU A 35 -14.58 -0.37 31.52
C LEU A 35 -15.36 -0.67 30.22
N SER A 36 -16.33 -1.61 30.27
CA SER A 36 -17.12 -1.94 29.09
C SER A 36 -18.03 -0.77 28.66
N LYS A 37 -18.62 -0.06 29.60
CA LYS A 37 -19.46 1.13 29.32
C LYS A 37 -18.62 2.29 28.78
N ASP A 38 -17.45 2.51 29.35
CA ASP A 38 -16.53 3.57 28.92
C ASP A 38 -15.99 3.28 27.52
N VAL A 39 -15.68 2.01 27.22
CA VAL A 39 -15.28 1.57 25.89
C VAL A 39 -16.41 1.77 24.88
N ILE A 40 -17.64 1.40 25.22
CA ILE A 40 -18.80 1.59 24.33
C ILE A 40 -19.06 3.09 24.10
N ASN A 41 -19.03 3.90 25.13
CA ASN A 41 -19.21 5.35 25.03
C ASN A 41 -18.08 6.01 24.24
N PHE A 42 -16.84 5.58 24.43
CA PHE A 42 -15.69 6.05 23.66
C PHE A 42 -15.89 5.74 22.16
N TYR A 43 -16.29 4.50 21.83
CA TYR A 43 -16.51 4.11 20.43
C TYR A 43 -17.73 4.79 19.81
N THR A 44 -18.83 4.95 20.54
CA THR A 44 -20.03 5.60 19.99
C THR A 44 -19.90 7.12 19.87
N LEU A 45 -19.19 7.76 20.77
CA LEU A 45 -19.08 9.23 20.80
C LEU A 45 -17.81 9.79 20.14
N LYS A 46 -16.72 9.03 20.09
CA LYS A 46 -15.41 9.52 19.60
C LYS A 46 -14.90 8.88 18.31
N MET A 47 -15.53 7.79 17.86
CA MET A 47 -15.05 7.07 16.69
C MET A 47 -15.91 7.22 15.44
N SER A 48 -16.73 8.27 15.35
CA SER A 48 -17.28 8.65 14.04
C SER A 48 -16.12 9.11 13.16
N PRO A 49 -15.97 8.56 11.94
CA PRO A 49 -14.88 8.99 11.07
C PRO A 49 -14.93 10.50 10.82
N GLN A 50 -13.82 11.17 11.04
CA GLN A 50 -13.68 12.60 10.78
C GLN A 50 -13.06 12.82 9.41
N PRO A 51 -13.22 13.99 8.78
CA PRO A 51 -12.49 14.29 7.55
C PRO A 51 -10.98 14.03 7.73
N PHE A 52 -10.36 13.47 6.69
CA PHE A 52 -8.94 13.11 6.77
C PHE A 52 -8.08 14.38 6.86
N GLU A 53 -7.11 14.34 7.75
CA GLU A 53 -6.14 15.42 7.95
C GLU A 53 -4.72 14.83 7.85
N ILE A 54 -3.94 15.35 6.90
CA ILE A 54 -2.55 14.94 6.71
C ILE A 54 -1.77 15.25 8.00
N LEU A 55 -1.04 14.24 8.50
CA LEU A 55 -0.30 14.29 9.76
C LEU A 55 -1.18 14.56 11.00
N GLY A 56 -2.50 14.44 10.86
CA GLY A 56 -3.41 14.43 12.02
C GLY A 56 -3.15 13.21 12.91
N PRO A 57 -3.72 13.20 14.12
CA PRO A 57 -3.40 12.14 15.12
C PRO A 57 -3.59 10.71 14.61
N SER A 58 -4.67 10.43 13.90
CA SER A 58 -4.93 9.09 13.34
C SER A 58 -3.86 8.72 12.31
N HIS A 59 -3.48 9.67 11.48
CA HIS A 59 -2.47 9.45 10.46
C HIS A 59 -1.08 9.26 11.05
N UNK A 60 -0.64 10.01 11.90
CA UNK A 60 0.50 9.94 12.51
C UNK A 60 0.69 8.74 13.17
N LEU A 61 -0.42 8.21 13.95
CA LEU A 61 -0.36 6.92 14.67
C LEU A 61 -0.26 5.73 13.69
N THR A 62 -1.05 5.76 12.62
CA THR A 62 -1.02 4.71 11.60
C THR A 62 0.36 4.59 10.95
N LEU A 63 0.98 5.71 10.60
CA LEU A 63 2.35 5.70 10.05
C LEU A 63 3.34 5.11 11.05
N LEU A 64 3.24 5.51 12.32
CA LEU A 64 4.11 4.97 13.37
C LEU A 64 3.96 3.45 13.50
N ILE A 65 2.72 2.95 13.46
CA ILE A 65 2.44 1.51 13.53
C ILE A 65 3.07 0.80 12.30
N ILE A 66 2.84 1.32 11.09
CA ILE A 66 3.38 0.71 9.86
C ILE A 66 4.91 0.68 9.89
N VAL A 67 5.54 1.81 10.22
CA VAL A 67 7.01 1.91 10.31
C VAL A 67 7.55 0.96 11.38
N SER A 68 6.89 0.92 12.55
CA SER A 68 7.29 0.01 13.63
C SER A 68 7.23 -1.45 13.18
N ILE A 69 6.13 -1.85 12.56
CA ILE A 69 5.97 -3.23 12.06
C ILE A 69 7.01 -3.51 10.96
N ALA A 70 7.18 -2.61 9.99
CA ALA A 70 8.12 -2.79 8.87
C ALA A 70 9.58 -2.90 9.35
N PHE A 71 9.91 -2.27 10.48
CA PHE A 71 11.27 -2.26 11.02
C PHE A 71 11.50 -3.38 12.04
N LEU A 72 10.59 -3.55 13.00
CA LEU A 72 10.78 -4.47 14.14
C LEU A 72 10.45 -5.92 13.78
N PHE A 73 9.39 -6.16 13.01
CA PHE A 73 8.95 -7.52 12.68
C PHE A 73 10.02 -8.28 11.87
N PRO A 74 10.57 -7.74 10.76
CA PRO A 74 11.62 -8.45 10.04
C PRO A 74 12.88 -8.68 10.90
N ARG A 75 13.26 -7.72 11.75
CA ARG A 75 14.41 -7.90 12.66
C ARG A 75 14.18 -9.04 13.65
N PHE A 76 12.97 -9.10 14.23
CA PHE A 76 12.62 -10.20 15.14
C PHE A 76 12.67 -11.55 14.40
N ILE A 77 12.15 -11.61 13.17
CA ILE A 77 12.15 -12.85 12.39
C ILE A 77 13.57 -13.23 11.94
N ASN A 78 14.44 -12.26 11.71
CA ASN A 78 15.81 -12.52 11.26
C ASN A 78 16.61 -13.38 12.26
N SER A 79 16.22 -13.39 13.54
CA SER A 79 16.82 -14.26 14.58
C SER A 79 16.25 -15.68 14.60
N LYS A 80 15.24 -15.98 13.76
CA LYS A 80 14.58 -17.30 13.76
C LYS A 80 15.25 -18.27 12.77
N THR A 81 14.80 -19.52 12.78
CA THR A 81 15.29 -20.56 11.86
C THR A 81 14.97 -20.24 10.40
N ASP A 82 15.77 -20.73 9.49
CA ASP A 82 15.56 -20.50 8.05
C ASP A 82 14.22 -21.07 7.59
N SER A 83 13.78 -22.19 8.15
CA SER A 83 12.42 -22.73 7.87
C SER A 83 11.34 -21.71 8.25
N SER A 84 11.44 -21.08 9.42
CA SER A 84 10.49 -20.04 9.85
C SER A 84 10.50 -18.83 8.92
N LYS A 85 11.69 -18.41 8.48
CA LYS A 85 11.84 -17.29 7.53
C LYS A 85 11.13 -17.60 6.20
N ILE A 86 11.33 -18.79 5.68
CA ILE A 86 10.72 -19.21 4.41
C ILE A 86 9.19 -19.31 4.55
N ILE A 87 8.69 -19.94 5.61
CA ILE A 87 7.24 -20.08 5.86
C ILE A 87 6.60 -18.71 5.95
N LEU A 88 7.19 -17.78 6.71
CA LEU A 88 6.65 -16.42 6.88
C LEU A 88 6.72 -15.62 5.57
N ALA A 89 7.78 -15.78 4.76
CA ALA A 89 7.84 -15.20 3.43
C ALA A 89 6.63 -15.64 2.59
N LYS A 90 6.35 -16.95 2.60
CA LYS A 90 5.22 -17.49 1.83
C LYS A 90 3.87 -16.99 2.36
N ILE A 91 3.70 -16.89 3.69
CA ILE A 91 2.47 -16.35 4.30
C ILE A 91 2.29 -14.89 3.87
N LEU A 92 3.34 -14.05 3.98
CA LEU A 92 3.30 -12.65 3.57
C LEU A 92 2.99 -12.52 2.07
N GLY A 93 3.66 -13.33 1.24
CA GLY A 93 3.46 -13.31 -0.22
C GLY A 93 2.02 -13.69 -0.60
N PHE A 94 1.49 -14.75 -0.02
CA PHE A 94 0.12 -15.18 -0.24
C PHE A 94 -0.87 -14.10 0.23
N SER A 95 -0.65 -13.54 1.43
CA SER A 95 -1.51 -12.49 2.00
C SER A 95 -1.52 -11.23 1.12
N ALA A 96 -0.36 -10.83 0.60
CA ALA A 96 -0.22 -9.65 -0.26
C ALA A 96 -1.04 -9.82 -1.55
N ILE A 97 -0.89 -10.96 -2.22
CA ILE A 97 -1.63 -11.25 -3.46
C ILE A 97 -3.13 -11.34 -3.17
N THR A 98 -3.52 -12.09 -2.12
CA THR A 98 -4.93 -12.30 -1.76
C THR A 98 -5.61 -10.97 -1.45
N LEU A 99 -4.96 -10.11 -0.68
CA LEU A 99 -5.51 -8.79 -0.33
C LEU A 99 -5.76 -7.96 -1.61
N GLU A 100 -4.77 -7.91 -2.52
CA GLU A 100 -4.91 -7.13 -3.77
C GLU A 100 -6.02 -7.66 -4.67
N LEU A 101 -6.22 -8.97 -4.72
CA LEU A 101 -7.27 -9.56 -5.53
C LEU A 101 -8.66 -9.42 -4.90
N ILE A 102 -8.77 -9.35 -3.57
CA ILE A 102 -10.05 -9.22 -2.86
C ILE A 102 -10.48 -7.74 -2.75
N LYS A 103 -9.54 -6.81 -2.59
CA LYS A 103 -9.83 -5.37 -2.41
C LYS A 103 -10.83 -4.81 -3.44
N PRO A 104 -10.68 -5.08 -4.77
CA PRO A 104 -11.63 -4.54 -5.75
C PRO A 104 -13.09 -4.93 -5.46
N PHE A 105 -13.31 -6.15 -4.99
CA PHE A 105 -14.66 -6.62 -4.65
C PHE A 105 -15.20 -5.89 -3.42
N ILE A 106 -14.37 -5.70 -2.39
CA ILE A 106 -14.76 -4.93 -1.20
C ILE A 106 -15.09 -3.48 -1.61
N TRP A 107 -14.21 -2.83 -2.41
CA TRP A 107 -14.42 -1.47 -2.87
C TRP A 107 -15.70 -1.34 -3.70
N HIS A 108 -15.98 -2.31 -4.57
CA HIS A 108 -17.17 -2.28 -5.42
C HIS A 108 -18.45 -2.52 -4.62
N TYR A 109 -18.52 -3.66 -3.88
CA TYR A 109 -19.76 -4.09 -3.27
C TYR A 109 -20.09 -3.38 -1.95
N ALA A 110 -19.06 -2.97 -1.19
CA ALA A 110 -19.27 -2.31 0.10
C ALA A 110 -19.21 -0.77 0.03
N MET A 111 -18.49 -0.23 -0.96
CA MET A 111 -18.23 1.22 -1.02
C MET A 111 -18.66 1.88 -2.33
N ASP A 112 -19.30 1.13 -3.26
CA ASP A 112 -19.88 1.64 -4.53
C ASP A 112 -18.87 2.20 -5.52
N PHE A 113 -17.63 1.77 -5.47
CA PHE A 113 -16.66 2.22 -6.46
C PHE A 113 -16.93 1.54 -7.81
N PRO A 114 -16.85 2.26 -8.93
CA PRO A 114 -17.03 1.66 -10.25
C PRO A 114 -15.86 0.76 -10.63
N TRP A 115 -16.15 -0.39 -11.26
CA TRP A 115 -15.12 -1.35 -11.71
C TRP A 115 -14.02 -0.68 -12.53
N ALA A 116 -14.36 0.38 -13.27
CA ALA A 116 -13.41 1.15 -14.09
C ALA A 116 -12.24 1.75 -13.28
N ARG A 117 -12.36 1.84 -11.94
CA ARG A 117 -11.29 2.33 -11.04
C ARG A 117 -10.62 1.22 -10.25
N LEU A 118 -11.08 -0.03 -10.38
CA LEU A 118 -10.76 -1.08 -9.40
C LEU A 118 -9.86 -2.19 -9.95
N ILE A 119 -9.55 -2.18 -11.25
CA ILE A 119 -8.60 -3.15 -11.79
C ILE A 119 -7.25 -2.93 -11.07
N PRO A 120 -6.64 -3.96 -10.48
CA PRO A 120 -5.46 -3.76 -9.63
C PRO A 120 -4.17 -3.57 -10.45
N ILE A 121 -4.16 -2.55 -11.31
CA ILE A 121 -3.02 -2.23 -12.19
C ILE A 121 -2.35 -0.89 -11.88
N HIS A 122 -2.79 -0.16 -10.83
CA HIS A 122 -1.96 0.94 -10.30
C HIS A 122 -0.61 0.40 -9.86
N MET A 123 0.43 1.24 -9.89
CA MET A 123 1.79 0.83 -9.50
C MET A 123 1.82 0.18 -8.13
N CYS A 124 1.07 0.72 -7.15
CA CYS A 124 1.05 0.18 -5.79
C CYS A 124 0.41 -1.22 -5.74
N ASN A 125 -0.70 -1.44 -6.51
CA ASN A 125 -1.34 -2.75 -6.58
C ASN A 125 -0.39 -3.78 -7.19
N LEU A 126 0.19 -3.44 -8.36
CA LEU A 126 1.15 -4.32 -9.03
C LEU A 126 2.39 -4.57 -8.16
N SER A 127 2.88 -3.54 -7.44
CA SER A 127 4.00 -3.71 -6.50
C SER A 127 3.67 -4.73 -5.42
N THR A 128 2.46 -4.66 -4.86
CA THR A 128 2.03 -5.60 -3.81
C THR A 128 1.92 -7.03 -4.37
N ILE A 129 1.35 -7.18 -5.57
CA ILE A 129 1.28 -8.48 -6.24
C ILE A 129 2.69 -9.01 -6.53
N PHE A 130 3.56 -8.18 -7.10
CA PHE A 130 4.92 -8.59 -7.50
C PHE A 130 5.80 -8.92 -6.28
N ILE A 131 5.74 -8.14 -5.19
CA ILE A 131 6.48 -8.51 -3.99
C ILE A 131 5.93 -9.83 -3.42
N GLY A 132 4.61 -10.05 -3.52
CA GLY A 132 4.00 -11.33 -3.16
C GLY A 132 4.54 -12.48 -4.01
N VAL A 133 4.60 -12.30 -5.33
CA VAL A 133 5.18 -13.29 -6.26
C VAL A 133 6.65 -13.54 -5.93
N PHE A 134 7.43 -12.49 -5.64
CA PHE A 134 8.83 -12.65 -5.20
C PHE A 134 8.93 -13.53 -3.96
N LEU A 135 8.14 -13.24 -2.93
CA LEU A 135 8.18 -13.96 -1.65
C LEU A 135 7.76 -15.44 -1.81
N LEU A 136 6.98 -15.77 -2.86
CA LEU A 136 6.57 -17.16 -3.14
C LEU A 136 7.56 -17.90 -4.04
N THR A 137 8.27 -17.20 -4.96
CA THR A 137 9.02 -17.83 -6.06
C THR A 137 10.51 -17.52 -6.09
N ASP A 138 10.94 -16.54 -5.31
CA ASP A 138 12.32 -16.01 -5.28
C ASP A 138 12.80 -15.46 -6.64
N ARG A 139 11.89 -15.13 -7.56
CA ARG A 139 12.24 -14.53 -8.87
C ARG A 139 12.58 -13.06 -8.69
N ARG A 140 13.86 -12.75 -8.74
CA ARG A 140 14.47 -11.45 -8.40
C ARG A 140 13.84 -10.26 -9.12
N ILE A 141 13.44 -10.39 -10.38
CA ILE A 141 12.85 -9.28 -11.14
C ILE A 141 11.60 -8.70 -10.42
N PHE A 142 10.80 -9.55 -9.77
CA PHE A 142 9.62 -9.09 -9.03
C PHE A 142 9.99 -8.30 -7.78
N PHE A 143 11.09 -8.65 -7.09
CA PHE A 143 11.63 -7.84 -6.00
C PHE A 143 12.08 -6.48 -6.53
N GLU A 144 12.85 -6.45 -7.61
CA GLU A 144 13.45 -5.23 -8.17
C GLU A 144 12.38 -4.21 -8.56
N VAL A 145 11.36 -4.64 -9.30
CA VAL A 145 10.25 -3.77 -9.72
C VAL A 145 9.45 -3.29 -8.49
N SER A 146 9.08 -4.22 -7.59
CA SER A 146 8.30 -3.88 -6.39
C SER A 146 9.05 -2.94 -5.47
N PHE A 147 10.37 -3.08 -5.37
CA PHE A 147 11.20 -2.22 -4.53
C PHE A 147 11.07 -0.76 -4.98
N PHE A 148 11.29 -0.48 -6.27
CA PHE A 148 11.25 0.89 -6.76
C PHE A 148 9.84 1.46 -6.81
N TRP A 149 8.86 0.70 -7.29
CA TRP A 149 7.47 1.13 -7.33
C TRP A 149 6.89 1.29 -5.92
N GLY A 150 7.17 0.33 -5.04
CA GLY A 150 6.64 0.32 -3.67
C GLY A 150 7.27 1.41 -2.79
N ILE A 151 8.58 1.64 -2.89
CA ILE A 151 9.22 2.73 -2.14
C ILE A 151 8.80 4.08 -2.73
N GLY A 152 8.89 4.25 -4.06
CA GLY A 152 8.54 5.52 -4.70
C GLY A 152 7.07 5.88 -4.59
N GLY A 153 6.18 4.95 -4.94
CA GLY A 153 4.73 5.18 -4.92
C GLY A 153 4.09 4.87 -3.57
N GLY A 154 4.48 3.76 -2.94
CA GLY A 154 3.86 3.31 -1.69
C GLY A 154 4.13 4.23 -0.52
N ILE A 155 5.37 4.73 -0.36
CA ILE A 155 5.68 5.70 0.71
C ILE A 155 4.96 7.02 0.43
N ASN A 156 4.97 7.48 -0.83
CA ASN A 156 4.24 8.70 -1.19
C ASN A 156 2.74 8.56 -0.86
N ALA A 157 2.13 7.42 -1.21
CA ALA A 157 0.73 7.14 -0.89
C ALA A 157 0.48 7.12 0.62
N LEU A 158 1.41 6.60 1.43
CA LEU A 158 1.27 6.61 2.89
C LEU A 158 1.37 8.02 3.47
N VAL A 159 2.23 8.88 2.91
CA VAL A 159 2.44 10.26 3.42
C VAL A 159 1.32 11.20 2.95
N THR A 160 0.84 11.03 1.72
CA THR A 160 -0.22 11.86 1.12
C THR A 160 -1.34 10.95 0.58
N PRO A 161 -2.10 10.30 1.48
CA PRO A 161 -3.11 9.31 1.06
C PRO A 161 -4.34 9.97 0.45
N ASP A 162 -4.92 9.30 -0.54
CA ASP A 162 -6.19 9.71 -1.16
C ASP A 162 -7.35 9.00 -0.43
N VAL A 163 -7.62 9.44 0.80
CA VAL A 163 -8.74 8.93 1.60
C VAL A 163 -9.53 10.11 2.16
N PRO A 164 -10.88 10.07 2.11
CA PRO A 164 -11.69 11.22 2.54
C PRO A 164 -11.85 11.32 4.07
N LEU A 165 -11.78 10.20 4.77
CA LEU A 165 -12.08 10.12 6.20
C LEU A 165 -10.97 9.38 6.95
N THR A 166 -10.88 9.64 8.29
CA THR A 166 -9.91 8.98 9.17
C THR A 166 -10.42 7.62 9.65
N PHE A 167 -9.55 6.87 10.37
CA PHE A 167 -9.95 5.69 11.13
C PHE A 167 -11.18 6.00 12.00
N PRO A 168 -12.21 5.11 12.05
CA PRO A 168 -12.23 3.73 11.54
C PRO A 168 -12.91 3.56 10.17
N ASP A 169 -12.84 4.53 9.29
CA ASP A 169 -13.47 4.43 7.96
C ASP A 169 -12.89 3.22 7.19
N PRO A 170 -13.73 2.39 6.51
CA PRO A 170 -13.23 1.22 5.78
C PRO A 170 -12.27 1.55 4.64
N GLN A 171 -12.44 2.70 3.94
CA GLN A 171 -11.48 3.11 2.89
C GLN A 171 -10.12 3.38 3.51
N TYR A 172 -10.09 4.08 4.65
CA TYR A 172 -8.87 4.33 5.41
C TYR A 172 -8.18 3.01 5.77
N ILE A 173 -8.93 2.08 6.38
CA ILE A 173 -8.37 0.79 6.84
C ILE A 173 -7.78 0.02 5.66
N LEU A 174 -8.56 -0.17 4.57
CA LEU A 174 -8.09 -0.93 3.40
C LEU A 174 -6.90 -0.26 2.71
N PHE A 175 -6.90 1.07 2.66
CA PHE A 175 -5.80 1.84 2.07
C PHE A 175 -4.50 1.61 2.85
N PHE A 176 -4.53 1.85 4.17
CA PHE A 176 -3.33 1.76 5.00
C PHE A 176 -2.86 0.32 5.24
N VAL A 177 -3.79 -0.65 5.32
CA VAL A 177 -3.42 -2.08 5.41
C VAL A 177 -2.73 -2.52 4.13
N GLY A 178 -3.25 -2.14 2.95
CA GLY A 178 -2.65 -2.51 1.67
C GLY A 178 -1.25 -1.94 1.48
N HIS A 179 -1.11 -0.62 1.66
CA HIS A 179 0.20 0.04 1.52
C HIS A 179 1.18 -0.36 2.63
N GLY A 180 0.67 -0.54 3.86
CA GLY A 180 1.48 -1.01 4.98
C GLY A 180 2.03 -2.42 4.73
N LEU A 181 1.17 -3.33 4.24
CA LEU A 181 1.60 -4.70 3.91
C LEU A 181 2.67 -4.69 2.80
N LEU A 182 2.51 -3.85 1.78
CA LEU A 182 3.53 -3.67 0.72
C LEU A 182 4.89 -3.31 1.34
N ILE A 183 4.92 -2.29 2.22
CA ILE A 183 6.18 -1.83 2.84
C ILE A 183 6.77 -2.92 3.75
N VAL A 184 5.92 -3.62 4.52
CA VAL A 184 6.37 -4.74 5.38
C VAL A 184 6.98 -5.87 4.53
N CYS A 185 6.37 -6.22 3.40
CA CYS A 185 6.89 -7.25 2.49
C CYS A 185 8.23 -6.85 1.87
N ILE A 186 8.38 -5.59 1.45
CA ILE A 186 9.66 -5.07 0.92
C ILE A 186 10.73 -5.09 2.03
N ALA A 187 10.39 -4.61 3.22
CA ALA A 187 11.31 -4.63 4.37
C ALA A 187 11.72 -6.07 4.72
N TYR A 188 10.77 -7.02 4.67
CA TYR A 188 11.04 -8.43 4.89
C TYR A 188 12.04 -8.97 3.86
N ALA A 189 11.80 -8.69 2.58
CA ALA A 189 12.71 -9.09 1.50
C ALA A 189 14.12 -8.52 1.70
N CYS A 190 14.22 -7.28 2.16
CA CYS A 190 15.51 -6.61 2.38
C CYS A 190 16.25 -7.12 3.63
N ILE A 191 15.53 -7.27 4.74
CA ILE A 191 16.14 -7.53 6.06
C ILE A 191 16.29 -9.04 6.32
N VAL A 192 15.28 -9.82 5.99
CA VAL A 192 15.25 -11.26 6.33
C VAL A 192 15.85 -12.10 5.19
N LEU A 193 15.50 -11.74 3.96
CA LEU A 193 15.95 -12.50 2.78
C LEU A 193 17.22 -11.93 2.11
N UNK A 194 17.68 -10.65 2.65
CA UNK A 194 18.74 -10.10 2.27
C UNK A 194 18.83 -9.55 0.99
N ASN A 195 17.75 -9.34 0.42
CA ASN A 195 17.77 -8.77 -0.91
C ASN A 195 18.09 -7.28 -0.86
N ARG A 196 18.85 -6.79 -1.81
CA ARG A 196 19.15 -5.35 -1.92
C ARG A 196 19.13 -4.97 -3.40
N PRO A 197 18.71 -3.73 -3.73
CA PRO A 197 18.77 -3.26 -5.12
C PRO A 197 20.20 -3.00 -5.55
N THR A 198 20.42 -3.11 -6.85
CA THR A 198 21.68 -2.80 -7.53
C THR A 198 21.41 -1.77 -8.62
N LEU A 199 22.45 -1.28 -9.29
CA LEU A 199 22.28 -0.39 -10.46
C LEU A 199 21.50 -1.09 -11.58
N ASP A 200 21.71 -2.39 -11.76
CA ASP A 200 20.93 -3.15 -12.75
C ASP A 200 19.46 -3.29 -12.32
N SER A 201 19.19 -3.33 -11.02
CA SER A 201 17.82 -3.30 -10.53
C SER A 201 17.10 -1.99 -10.89
N VAL A 202 17.81 -0.85 -10.89
CA VAL A 202 17.25 0.45 -11.36
C VAL A 202 16.86 0.34 -12.83
N LYS A 203 17.79 -0.16 -13.68
CA LYS A 203 17.54 -0.33 -15.12
C LYS A 203 16.36 -1.27 -15.36
N ASN A 204 16.33 -2.42 -14.66
CA ASN A 204 15.24 -3.41 -14.77
C ASN A 204 13.89 -2.79 -14.38
N GLY A 205 13.87 -2.00 -13.30
CA GLY A 205 12.65 -1.28 -12.89
C GLY A 205 12.18 -0.30 -13.96
N ILE A 206 13.12 0.47 -14.56
CA ILE A 206 12.80 1.42 -15.63
C ILE A 206 12.27 0.66 -16.86
N TYR A 207 12.99 -0.36 -17.35
CA TYR A 207 12.58 -1.12 -18.54
C TYR A 207 11.23 -1.79 -18.34
N PHE A 208 11.00 -2.36 -17.15
CA PHE A 208 9.73 -2.99 -16.82
C PHE A 208 8.59 -1.93 -16.82
N SER A 209 8.85 -0.75 -16.25
CA SER A 209 7.88 0.36 -16.26
C SER A 209 7.53 0.77 -17.68
N LEU A 210 8.55 0.92 -18.54
CA LEU A 210 8.36 1.30 -19.95
C LEU A 210 7.59 0.23 -20.73
N ALA A 211 7.79 -1.05 -20.41
CA ALA A 211 7.07 -2.16 -21.06
C ALA A 211 5.58 -2.21 -20.66
N ILE A 212 5.27 -1.90 -19.38
CA ILE A 212 3.90 -1.94 -18.86
C ILE A 212 3.13 -0.66 -19.21
N LEU A 213 3.80 0.49 -19.31
CA LEU A 213 3.17 1.80 -19.53
C LEU A 213 2.20 1.81 -20.74
N PRO A 214 2.58 1.35 -21.95
CA PRO A 214 1.63 1.36 -23.08
C PRO A 214 0.43 0.44 -22.83
N ILE A 215 0.61 -0.66 -22.11
CA ILE A 215 -0.50 -1.56 -21.77
C ILE A 215 -1.50 -0.81 -20.88
N VAL A 216 -1.01 -0.13 -19.83
CA VAL A 216 -1.85 0.65 -18.91
C VAL A 216 -2.52 1.82 -19.66
N TYR A 217 -1.79 2.46 -20.59
CA TYR A 217 -2.34 3.56 -21.39
C TYR A 217 -3.51 3.06 -22.26
N ILE A 218 -3.33 1.91 -22.94
CA ILE A 218 -4.38 1.29 -23.74
C ILE A 218 -5.60 0.91 -22.87
N VAL A 219 -5.36 0.37 -21.68
CA VAL A 219 -6.45 0.03 -20.73
C VAL A 219 -7.25 1.29 -20.37
N ASN A 220 -6.57 2.42 -20.06
CA ASN A 220 -7.26 3.68 -19.79
C ASN A 220 -8.12 4.14 -20.97
N LEU A 221 -7.59 4.05 -22.20
CA LEU A 221 -8.32 4.47 -23.40
C LEU A 221 -9.51 3.55 -23.69
N THR A 222 -9.35 2.25 -23.46
CA THR A 222 -10.39 1.25 -23.76
C THR A 222 -11.56 1.35 -22.78
N ILE A 223 -11.25 1.52 -21.48
CA ILE A 223 -12.27 1.62 -20.43
C ILE A 223 -12.92 3.01 -20.44
N GLY A 224 -12.12 4.05 -20.70
CA GLY A 224 -12.57 5.44 -20.64
C GLY A 224 -12.82 5.92 -19.21
N PRO A 225 -13.23 7.17 -19.04
CA PRO A 225 -13.47 7.72 -17.71
C PRO A 225 -14.49 6.89 -16.91
N PRO A 226 -14.29 6.67 -15.61
CA PRO A 226 -13.30 7.33 -14.76
C PRO A 226 -11.96 6.57 -14.59
N ALA A 227 -11.60 5.64 -15.49
CA ALA A 227 -10.31 4.95 -15.44
C ALA A 227 -9.17 5.96 -15.63
N ASN A 228 -8.19 5.92 -14.75
CA ASN A 228 -7.03 6.84 -14.79
C ASN A 228 -5.82 6.19 -14.11
N TYR A 229 -5.47 4.99 -14.57
CA TYR A 229 -4.35 4.23 -14.00
C TYR A 229 -3.04 4.93 -14.35
N TRP A 230 -2.13 5.04 -13.37
CA TRP A 230 -0.82 5.70 -13.46
C TRP A 230 -0.93 7.20 -13.82
N TYR A 231 -2.14 7.80 -13.73
CA TYR A 231 -2.42 9.19 -14.13
C TYR A 231 -2.05 9.45 -15.60
N LEU A 232 -2.20 8.43 -16.47
CA LEU A 232 -1.86 8.56 -17.89
C LEU A 232 -2.97 9.20 -18.73
N ALA A 233 -4.24 9.17 -18.24
CA ALA A 233 -5.39 9.73 -18.96
C ALA A 233 -5.68 11.16 -18.53
N THR A 234 -5.60 11.45 -17.23
CA THR A 234 -5.84 12.79 -16.65
C THR A 234 -4.90 13.03 -15.48
N LYS A 235 -4.63 14.29 -15.19
CA LYS A 235 -3.87 14.69 -13.99
C LYS A 235 -4.67 14.33 -12.72
N PRO A 236 -4.00 14.07 -11.58
CA PRO A 236 -4.73 13.85 -10.33
C PRO A 236 -5.50 15.09 -9.90
N VAL A 237 -6.58 14.88 -9.15
CA VAL A 237 -7.35 15.98 -8.55
C VAL A 237 -6.56 16.53 -7.35
N GLY A 238 -6.56 17.85 -7.20
CA GLY A 238 -5.87 18.52 -6.10
C GLY A 238 -4.46 18.98 -6.46
N GLU A 239 -3.72 19.41 -5.46
CA GLU A 239 -2.35 19.92 -5.63
C GLU A 239 -1.37 18.76 -5.88
N SER A 240 -0.65 18.87 -6.98
CA SER A 240 0.27 17.81 -7.43
C SER A 240 1.38 18.41 -8.28
N LEU A 241 2.56 17.79 -8.25
CA LEU A 241 3.65 18.16 -9.16
C LEU A 241 3.22 18.06 -10.63
N LEU A 242 2.30 17.14 -10.94
CA LEU A 242 1.78 16.97 -12.30
C LEU A 242 1.01 18.18 -12.81
N ASN A 243 0.54 19.06 -11.95
CA ASN A 243 -0.15 20.28 -12.37
C ASN A 243 0.76 21.22 -13.17
N TYR A 244 2.08 21.14 -12.95
CA TYR A 244 3.09 21.92 -13.66
C TYR A 244 3.53 21.28 -14.99
N PHE A 245 3.07 20.05 -15.29
CA PHE A 245 3.39 19.36 -16.53
C PHE A 245 2.40 19.74 -17.64
N PRO A 246 2.74 19.54 -18.92
CA PRO A 246 1.79 19.69 -20.01
C PRO A 246 0.55 18.81 -19.81
N ASP A 247 -0.52 19.12 -20.53
CA ASP A 247 -1.75 18.33 -20.46
C ASP A 247 -1.57 16.94 -21.12
N PRO A 248 -2.31 15.94 -20.64
CA PRO A 248 -2.27 14.61 -21.26
C PRO A 248 -2.56 14.66 -22.77
N PRO A 249 -1.86 13.85 -23.59
CA PRO A 249 -0.86 12.86 -23.19
C PRO A 249 0.59 13.39 -23.13
N LEU A 250 0.81 14.69 -23.37
CA LEU A 250 2.15 15.29 -23.47
C LEU A 250 2.94 15.28 -22.16
N HIS A 251 2.26 15.07 -21.03
CA HIS A 251 2.91 14.94 -19.71
C HIS A 251 3.66 13.60 -19.55
N ILE A 252 3.35 12.58 -20.37
CA ILE A 252 3.87 11.20 -20.19
C ILE A 252 5.40 11.14 -20.27
N PRO A 253 6.08 11.78 -21.27
CA PRO A 253 7.54 11.80 -21.29
C PRO A 253 8.17 12.37 -20.01
N LEU A 254 7.57 13.42 -19.44
CA LEU A 254 8.06 14.01 -18.18
C LEU A 254 7.83 13.06 -17.00
N LEU A 255 6.70 12.33 -16.97
CA LEU A 255 6.45 11.29 -15.96
C LEU A 255 7.51 10.19 -16.01
N ILE A 256 7.91 9.77 -17.22
CA ILE A 256 8.96 8.75 -17.41
C ILE A 256 10.30 9.26 -16.83
N VAL A 257 10.67 10.49 -17.17
CA VAL A 257 11.92 11.10 -16.67
C VAL A 257 11.86 11.22 -15.13
N LEU A 258 10.75 11.73 -14.61
CA LEU A 258 10.55 11.87 -13.16
C LEU A 258 10.65 10.51 -12.45
N GLY A 259 9.97 9.50 -12.99
CA GLY A 259 10.01 8.13 -12.43
C GLY A 259 11.43 7.57 -12.42
N ALA A 260 12.17 7.74 -13.51
CA ALA A 260 13.57 7.29 -13.59
C ALA A 260 14.43 8.02 -12.54
N LEU A 261 14.27 9.34 -12.40
CA LEU A 261 15.00 10.13 -11.39
C LEU A 261 14.69 9.65 -9.97
N VAL A 262 13.41 9.36 -9.68
CA VAL A 262 12.98 8.82 -8.38
C VAL A 262 13.66 7.47 -8.12
N PHE A 263 13.77 6.59 -9.12
CA PHE A 263 14.45 5.29 -8.95
C PHE A 263 15.93 5.47 -8.63
N TYR A 264 16.62 6.37 -9.34
CA TYR A 264 18.02 6.68 -9.03
C TYR A 264 18.17 7.29 -7.62
N LEU A 265 17.24 8.15 -7.23
CA LEU A 265 17.24 8.75 -5.88
C LEU A 265 17.06 7.66 -4.81
N ILE A 266 16.11 6.72 -5.00
CA ILE A 266 15.89 5.59 -4.09
C ILE A 266 17.13 4.69 -4.00
N TYR A 267 17.85 4.51 -5.10
CA TYR A 267 19.07 3.70 -5.16
C TYR A 267 20.28 4.42 -4.54
N SER A 268 20.30 5.74 -4.54
CA SER A 268 21.49 6.54 -4.18
C SER A 268 22.09 6.19 -2.80
N PRO A 269 21.33 5.87 -1.73
CA PRO A 269 21.95 5.47 -0.46
C PRO A 269 22.76 4.18 -0.58
N TYR A 270 22.31 3.23 -1.40
CA TYR A 270 23.04 1.98 -1.62
C TYR A 270 24.36 2.22 -2.38
N TRP A 271 24.32 3.09 -3.40
CA TRP A 271 25.51 3.49 -4.16
C TRP A 271 26.54 4.21 -3.27
N ILE A 272 26.07 5.15 -2.44
CA ILE A 272 26.94 5.89 -1.50
C ILE A 272 27.59 4.91 -0.53
N PHE A 273 26.82 4.01 0.06
CA PHE A 273 27.32 3.01 1.01
C PHE A 273 28.40 2.13 0.37
N ASP A 274 28.17 1.67 -0.86
CA ASP A 274 29.15 0.84 -1.58
C ASP A 274 30.46 1.61 -1.87
N LYS A 275 30.35 2.89 -2.22
CA LYS A 275 31.54 3.75 -2.46
C LYS A 275 32.36 3.97 -1.19
N ILE A 276 31.69 4.22 -0.06
CA ILE A 276 32.37 4.37 1.24
C ILE A 276 33.11 3.08 1.57
N LYS A 277 32.44 1.94 1.48
CA LYS A 277 33.02 0.63 1.81
C LYS A 277 34.23 0.29 0.92
N GLN A 278 34.18 0.63 -0.39
CA GLN A 278 35.31 0.45 -1.29
C GLN A 278 36.52 1.27 -0.85
N ARG A 279 36.29 2.56 -0.54
CA ARG A 279 37.34 3.47 -0.09
C ARG A 279 38.04 3.00 1.21
N ASP A 280 37.23 2.47 2.15
CA ASP A 280 37.77 1.99 3.43
C ASP A 280 38.57 0.68 3.29
N ALA A 281 38.47 -0.01 2.13
CA ALA A 281 39.19 -1.25 1.84
C ALA A 281 40.47 -1.04 1.07
N GLU A 282 40.69 0.17 0.51
CA GLU A 282 41.94 0.61 -0.20
C GLU A 282 42.95 1.21 0.78
#